data_f9666691fe6c3f164215a01974cdce98
#
_entry.id   f9666691fe6c3f164215a01974cdce98
#
_cell.length_a   1.000
_cell.length_b   1.000
_cell.length_c   1.000
_cell.angle_alpha   90.00
_cell.angle_beta   90.00
_cell.angle_gamma   90.00
#
_symmetry.space_group_name_H-M   'P 1'
#
loop_
_entity.id
_entity.type
_entity.pdbx_description
1 polymer ?
#
loop_
_entity_poly.entity_id
_entity_poly.type
_entity_poly.pdbx_seq_one_letter_code
_entity_poly.pdbx_strand_id
1 'polypeptide(L)'
;MATLDEHNTERQQIKNMETVSPNIFVTDIKSTIDFYKHLGFNVVATVPEQGDIVWAMMACGNVTFLFQSFESLGNDLPMISRQNGGSLLLYIKTTEIRKFFDQIKDNVKVVKELEKTFYGATEFSIEDNNGYLLTFAEDEK
;
A
#
# COMPACT_ATOMS: atom_id res chain seq x y z
N MET A 1 23.16 -18.08 -23.21
CA MET A 1 21.86 -17.55 -22.87
C MET A 1 21.66 -16.08 -23.18
N ALA A 2 22.11 -15.68 -24.28
CA ALA A 2 21.90 -14.31 -24.73
C ALA A 2 20.45 -14.07 -25.16
N THR A 3 19.66 -15.11 -25.18
CA THR A 3 18.35 -15.09 -25.81
C THR A 3 17.38 -14.08 -25.23
N LEU A 4 17.40 -13.85 -23.91
CA LEU A 4 16.49 -12.88 -23.30
C LEU A 4 16.76 -11.47 -23.77
N ASP A 5 18.03 -11.09 -23.83
CA ASP A 5 18.40 -9.75 -24.28
C ASP A 5 18.07 -9.56 -25.76
N GLU A 6 18.32 -10.59 -26.56
CA GLU A 6 17.98 -10.55 -27.96
C GLU A 6 16.49 -10.41 -28.18
N HIS A 7 15.68 -11.14 -27.43
CA HIS A 7 14.23 -11.02 -27.50
C HIS A 7 13.76 -9.64 -27.14
N ASN A 8 14.32 -9.05 -26.09
CA ASN A 8 13.93 -7.72 -25.68
C ASN A 8 14.28 -6.68 -26.74
N THR A 9 15.44 -6.86 -27.38
CA THR A 9 15.84 -5.97 -28.46
C THR A 9 14.89 -6.07 -29.63
N GLU A 10 14.56 -7.28 -30.02
CA GLU A 10 13.67 -7.51 -31.14
C GLU A 10 12.26 -7.02 -30.88
N ARG A 11 11.78 -7.13 -29.65
CA ARG A 11 10.46 -6.67 -29.27
C ARG A 11 10.36 -5.19 -29.15
N GLN A 12 11.45 -4.47 -29.44
CA GLN A 12 11.40 -3.05 -29.41
C GLN A 12 11.23 -2.47 -28.02
N GLN A 13 11.71 -3.15 -27.03
CA GLN A 13 11.72 -2.68 -25.65
C GLN A 13 10.54 -1.79 -25.29
N ILE A 14 9.47 -2.41 -24.88
CA ILE A 14 8.35 -1.66 -24.32
C ILE A 14 8.82 -1.11 -22.99
N LYS A 15 9.07 0.21 -22.95
CA LYS A 15 9.62 0.88 -21.76
C LYS A 15 8.77 2.08 -21.39
N ASN A 16 7.47 1.95 -21.61
CA ASN A 16 6.57 3.08 -21.40
C ASN A 16 5.71 2.92 -20.15
N MET A 17 6.07 2.02 -19.25
CA MET A 17 5.42 1.93 -17.95
C MET A 17 5.95 3.05 -17.08
N GLU A 18 5.07 3.78 -16.41
CA GLU A 18 5.46 4.96 -15.64
C GLU A 18 5.36 4.73 -14.15
N THR A 19 4.25 4.24 -13.67
CA THR A 19 4.04 4.03 -12.24
C THR A 19 3.18 2.82 -12.02
N VAL A 20 3.14 2.36 -10.77
CA VAL A 20 2.19 1.36 -10.33
C VAL A 20 1.62 1.83 -8.99
N SER A 21 0.32 1.71 -8.84
CA SER A 21 -0.33 1.97 -7.55
C SER A 21 -1.22 0.79 -7.22
N PRO A 22 -1.14 0.27 -6.00
CA PRO A 22 -2.07 -0.79 -5.61
C PRO A 22 -3.48 -0.22 -5.51
N ASN A 23 -4.45 -0.94 -6.04
CA ASN A 23 -5.86 -0.63 -5.83
C ASN A 23 -6.37 -1.64 -4.82
N ILE A 24 -6.58 -1.19 -3.60
CA ILE A 24 -6.85 -2.03 -2.45
C ILE A 24 -8.35 -2.04 -2.19
N PHE A 25 -8.92 -3.25 -2.15
CA PHE A 25 -10.36 -3.39 -1.96
C PHE A 25 -10.68 -3.49 -0.49
N VAL A 26 -11.63 -2.69 -0.05
CA VAL A 26 -11.96 -2.55 1.37
C VAL A 26 -13.47 -2.54 1.57
N THR A 27 -13.90 -2.86 2.77
CA THR A 27 -15.32 -2.85 3.10
C THR A 27 -15.82 -1.42 3.30
N ASP A 28 -15.04 -0.60 4.00
CA ASP A 28 -15.45 0.75 4.40
C ASP A 28 -14.38 1.76 4.03
N ILE A 29 -14.68 2.58 3.01
CA ILE A 29 -13.74 3.59 2.52
C ILE A 29 -13.47 4.65 3.58
N LYS A 30 -14.51 5.09 4.30
CA LYS A 30 -14.35 6.20 5.23
C LYS A 30 -13.41 5.84 6.38
N SER A 31 -13.59 4.67 6.96
CA SER A 31 -12.69 4.25 8.04
C SER A 31 -11.29 4.01 7.53
N THR A 32 -11.15 3.59 6.29
CA THR A 32 -9.84 3.40 5.66
C THR A 32 -9.13 4.74 5.47
N ILE A 33 -9.85 5.75 4.99
CA ILE A 33 -9.29 7.09 4.85
C ILE A 33 -8.81 7.59 6.21
N ASP A 34 -9.63 7.44 7.23
CA ASP A 34 -9.27 7.90 8.58
C ASP A 34 -8.01 7.20 9.09
N PHE A 35 -7.92 5.89 8.88
CA PHE A 35 -6.75 5.13 9.31
C PHE A 35 -5.48 5.62 8.62
N TYR A 36 -5.53 5.78 7.30
CA TYR A 36 -4.33 6.15 6.56
C TYR A 36 -3.94 7.60 6.78
N LYS A 37 -4.89 8.47 7.14
CA LYS A 37 -4.53 9.82 7.58
C LYS A 37 -3.67 9.79 8.83
N HIS A 38 -3.91 8.87 9.75
CA HIS A 38 -3.06 8.70 10.93
C HIS A 38 -1.64 8.29 10.57
N LEU A 39 -1.46 7.61 9.45
CA LEU A 39 -0.14 7.23 8.97
C LEU A 39 0.56 8.35 8.22
N GLY A 40 -0.12 9.46 7.96
CA GLY A 40 0.46 10.58 7.24
C GLY A 40 0.01 10.71 5.80
N PHE A 41 -0.93 9.90 5.35
CA PHE A 41 -1.47 10.00 4.00
C PHE A 41 -2.51 11.10 3.91
N ASN A 42 -2.59 11.73 2.75
CA ASN A 42 -3.61 12.72 2.45
C ASN A 42 -4.47 12.27 1.30
N VAL A 43 -5.74 12.67 1.31
CA VAL A 43 -6.65 12.38 0.21
C VAL A 43 -6.29 13.24 -0.98
N VAL A 44 -6.10 12.61 -2.14
CA VAL A 44 -5.81 13.31 -3.40
C VAL A 44 -7.08 13.47 -4.23
N ALA A 45 -7.91 12.43 -4.26
CA ALA A 45 -9.13 12.44 -5.05
C ALA A 45 -10.10 11.40 -4.51
N THR A 46 -11.38 11.62 -4.72
CA THR A 46 -12.42 10.65 -4.35
C THR A 46 -13.46 10.55 -5.45
N VAL A 47 -14.18 9.42 -5.48
CA VAL A 47 -15.31 9.22 -6.36
C VAL A 47 -16.48 8.71 -5.52
N PRO A 48 -17.61 9.39 -5.54
CA PRO A 48 -17.79 10.77 -6.03
C PRO A 48 -17.02 11.77 -5.18
N GLU A 49 -16.96 13.01 -5.62
CA GLU A 49 -16.25 14.03 -4.86
C GLU A 49 -16.92 14.28 -3.51
N GLN A 50 -18.23 14.12 -3.46
CA GLN A 50 -19.01 14.32 -2.24
C GLN A 50 -20.04 13.21 -2.12
N GLY A 51 -20.47 12.93 -0.89
CA GLY A 51 -21.46 11.91 -0.62
C GLY A 51 -20.83 10.59 -0.25
N ASP A 52 -21.45 9.49 -0.66
CA ASP A 52 -20.99 8.16 -0.34
C ASP A 52 -19.83 7.77 -1.25
N ILE A 53 -18.62 7.92 -0.72
CA ILE A 53 -17.39 7.67 -1.48
C ILE A 53 -17.21 6.17 -1.66
N VAL A 54 -16.93 5.76 -2.89
CA VAL A 54 -16.67 4.36 -3.22
C VAL A 54 -15.22 4.12 -3.66
N TRP A 55 -14.47 5.19 -3.87
CA TRP A 55 -13.08 5.10 -4.31
C TRP A 55 -12.33 6.34 -3.81
N ALA A 56 -11.08 6.13 -3.40
CA ALA A 56 -10.23 7.22 -2.95
C ALA A 56 -8.80 6.98 -3.38
N MET A 57 -8.11 8.05 -3.75
CA MET A 57 -6.67 8.05 -3.95
C MET A 57 -6.04 8.80 -2.80
N MET A 58 -5.07 8.17 -2.15
CA MET A 58 -4.34 8.78 -1.04
C MET A 58 -2.85 8.70 -1.29
N ALA A 59 -2.14 9.72 -0.83
CA ALA A 59 -0.69 9.79 -1.05
C ALA A 59 0.04 10.28 0.18
N CYS A 60 1.27 9.80 0.34
CA CYS A 60 2.22 10.26 1.33
C CYS A 60 3.60 10.20 0.67
N GLY A 61 4.19 11.39 0.45
CA GLY A 61 5.43 11.46 -0.31
C GLY A 61 5.22 10.84 -1.69
N ASN A 62 6.05 9.89 -2.03
CA ASN A 62 5.98 9.22 -3.33
C ASN A 62 5.14 7.94 -3.32
N VAL A 63 4.47 7.66 -2.21
CA VAL A 63 3.64 6.47 -2.07
C VAL A 63 2.20 6.84 -2.35
N THR A 64 1.57 6.14 -3.27
CA THR A 64 0.17 6.35 -3.64
C THR A 64 -0.59 5.05 -3.53
N PHE A 65 -1.70 5.08 -2.81
CA PHE A 65 -2.62 3.96 -2.69
C PHE A 65 -3.98 4.37 -3.24
N LEU A 66 -4.64 3.43 -3.91
CA LEU A 66 -6.02 3.59 -4.33
C LEU A 66 -6.86 2.64 -3.48
N PHE A 67 -7.99 3.12 -2.99
CA PHE A 67 -8.91 2.29 -2.21
C PHE A 67 -10.25 2.26 -2.89
N GLN A 68 -10.83 1.08 -3.00
CA GLN A 68 -12.12 0.88 -3.64
C GLN A 68 -12.99 -0.01 -2.76
N SER A 69 -14.26 0.33 -2.62
CA SER A 69 -15.15 -0.51 -1.82
C SER A 69 -15.49 -1.81 -2.55
N PHE A 70 -15.62 -2.90 -1.80
CA PHE A 70 -16.11 -4.16 -2.38
C PHE A 70 -17.48 -3.98 -3.01
N GLU A 71 -18.32 -3.16 -2.40
CA GLU A 71 -19.66 -2.91 -2.92
C GLU A 71 -19.61 -2.34 -4.33
N SER A 72 -18.74 -1.36 -4.58
CA SER A 72 -18.62 -0.75 -5.89
C SER A 72 -18.03 -1.71 -6.93
N LEU A 73 -17.22 -2.67 -6.48
CA LEU A 73 -16.68 -3.69 -7.36
C LEU A 73 -17.79 -4.59 -7.91
N GLY A 74 -18.80 -4.85 -7.07
CA GLY A 74 -19.94 -5.64 -7.49
C GLY A 74 -19.52 -7.01 -8.01
N ASN A 75 -19.97 -7.34 -9.22
CA ASN A 75 -19.67 -8.62 -9.87
C ASN A 75 -18.48 -8.54 -10.81
N ASP A 76 -17.84 -7.39 -10.91
CA ASP A 76 -16.64 -7.26 -11.73
C ASP A 76 -15.50 -8.04 -11.10
N LEU A 77 -14.63 -8.54 -11.94
CA LEU A 77 -13.40 -9.21 -11.50
C LEU A 77 -13.67 -10.23 -10.39
N PRO A 78 -14.49 -11.25 -10.67
CA PRO A 78 -14.87 -12.19 -9.60
C PRO A 78 -13.70 -12.98 -9.00
N MET A 79 -12.54 -12.95 -9.64
CA MET A 79 -11.34 -13.58 -9.10
C MET A 79 -10.73 -12.80 -7.95
N ILE A 80 -11.14 -11.54 -7.74
CA ILE A 80 -10.67 -10.77 -6.60
C ILE A 80 -11.34 -11.32 -5.34
N SER A 81 -10.54 -11.64 -4.32
CA SER A 81 -11.07 -12.10 -3.04
C SER A 81 -11.90 -11.01 -2.38
N ARG A 82 -13.06 -11.38 -1.86
CA ARG A 82 -13.95 -10.45 -1.16
C ARG A 82 -13.69 -10.41 0.34
N GLN A 83 -12.58 -11.01 0.78
CA GLN A 83 -12.21 -10.98 2.19
C GLN A 83 -11.23 -9.86 2.46
N ASN A 84 -11.31 -9.29 3.65
CA ASN A 84 -10.32 -8.31 4.09
C ASN A 84 -8.94 -8.95 4.19
N GLY A 85 -7.90 -8.15 3.91
CA GLY A 85 -6.54 -8.64 3.95
C GLY A 85 -6.15 -9.36 2.69
N GLY A 86 -5.88 -10.67 2.80
CA GLY A 86 -5.46 -11.46 1.67
C GLY A 86 -3.97 -11.77 1.74
N SER A 87 -3.41 -12.21 0.63
CA SER A 87 -2.00 -12.64 0.57
C SER A 87 -1.14 -11.51 0.03
N LEU A 88 -1.17 -10.37 0.69
CA LEU A 88 -0.47 -9.17 0.25
C LEU A 88 0.21 -8.51 1.42
N LEU A 89 1.46 -8.13 1.22
CA LEU A 89 2.20 -7.29 2.15
C LEU A 89 2.73 -6.10 1.38
N LEU A 90 2.46 -4.91 1.87
CA LEU A 90 2.96 -3.69 1.26
C LEU A 90 4.24 -3.28 1.97
N TYR A 91 5.34 -3.24 1.24
CA TYR A 91 6.66 -2.94 1.78
C TYR A 91 7.00 -1.50 1.43
N ILE A 92 7.08 -0.66 2.45
CA ILE A 92 7.19 0.78 2.28
C ILE A 92 8.52 1.26 2.85
N LYS A 93 9.36 1.83 2.01
CA LYS A 93 10.59 2.45 2.46
C LYS A 93 10.27 3.80 3.07
N THR A 94 10.88 4.09 4.20
CA THR A 94 10.65 5.34 4.91
C THR A 94 11.96 5.86 5.50
N THR A 95 11.92 7.06 6.03
CA THR A 95 13.02 7.65 6.77
C THR A 95 12.55 7.92 8.19
N GLU A 96 13.49 8.10 9.12
CA GLU A 96 13.19 8.37 10.53
C GLU A 96 12.21 7.34 11.11
N ILE A 97 12.48 6.07 10.86
CA ILE A 97 11.54 4.99 11.16
C ILE A 97 11.26 4.89 12.67
N ARG A 98 12.27 5.16 13.52
CA ARG A 98 12.07 5.07 14.97
C ARG A 98 11.10 6.13 15.47
N LYS A 99 11.22 7.34 14.92
CA LYS A 99 10.30 8.42 15.26
C LYS A 99 8.90 8.10 14.77
N PHE A 100 8.79 7.59 13.55
CA PHE A 100 7.50 7.21 12.99
C PHE A 100 6.85 6.12 13.82
N PHE A 101 7.60 5.07 14.18
CA PHE A 101 7.08 4.01 15.02
C PHE A 101 6.53 4.55 16.34
N ASP A 102 7.32 5.42 17.00
CA ASP A 102 6.88 5.99 18.27
C ASP A 102 5.60 6.81 18.12
N GLN A 103 5.42 7.48 17.00
CA GLN A 103 4.24 8.30 16.76
C GLN A 103 2.97 7.48 16.59
N ILE A 104 3.07 6.29 16.00
CA ILE A 104 1.86 5.54 15.62
C ILE A 104 1.61 4.30 16.45
N LYS A 105 2.59 3.79 17.18
CA LYS A 105 2.53 2.45 17.79
C LYS A 105 1.33 2.23 18.71
N ASP A 106 0.86 3.27 19.38
CA ASP A 106 -0.24 3.13 20.34
C ASP A 106 -1.61 3.15 19.66
N ASN A 107 -1.66 3.50 18.38
CA ASN A 107 -2.92 3.67 17.64
C ASN A 107 -3.07 2.66 16.50
N VAL A 108 -2.14 1.71 16.38
CA VAL A 108 -2.18 0.71 15.33
C VAL A 108 -1.94 -0.66 15.92
N LYS A 109 -2.28 -1.70 15.17
CA LYS A 109 -1.99 -3.07 15.58
C LYS A 109 -0.59 -3.43 15.09
N VAL A 110 0.38 -3.40 16.02
CA VAL A 110 1.75 -3.77 15.69
C VAL A 110 1.84 -5.29 15.62
N VAL A 111 2.31 -5.78 14.49
CA VAL A 111 2.48 -7.23 14.24
C VAL A 111 3.92 -7.65 14.52
N LYS A 112 4.87 -6.82 14.13
CA LYS A 112 6.29 -7.02 14.43
C LYS A 112 6.87 -5.69 14.87
N GLU A 113 7.52 -5.68 16.02
CA GLU A 113 8.11 -4.47 16.56
C GLU A 113 9.40 -4.10 15.82
N LEU A 114 9.91 -2.91 16.07
CA LEU A 114 11.16 -2.47 15.45
C LEU A 114 12.27 -3.49 15.70
N GLU A 115 12.89 -3.91 14.60
CA GLU A 115 14.04 -4.81 14.69
C GLU A 115 14.99 -4.55 13.54
N LYS A 116 16.26 -4.87 13.76
CA LYS A 116 17.24 -4.83 12.69
C LYS A 116 17.22 -6.16 11.97
N THR A 117 17.18 -6.09 10.65
CA THR A 117 17.18 -7.30 9.84
C THR A 117 18.60 -7.71 9.50
N PHE A 118 18.75 -8.97 9.08
CA PHE A 118 20.08 -9.45 8.67
C PHE A 118 20.54 -8.82 7.35
N TYR A 119 19.64 -8.23 6.60
CA TYR A 119 19.97 -7.62 5.31
C TYR A 119 20.15 -6.09 5.39
N GLY A 120 20.33 -5.56 6.59
CA GLY A 120 20.76 -4.18 6.75
C GLY A 120 19.66 -3.14 6.79
N ALA A 121 18.50 -3.49 7.27
CA ALA A 121 17.41 -2.54 7.44
C ALA A 121 16.89 -2.56 8.88
N THR A 122 16.18 -1.50 9.25
CA THR A 122 15.35 -1.49 10.46
C THR A 122 13.91 -1.49 9.98
N GLU A 123 13.10 -2.41 10.54
CA GLU A 123 11.73 -2.62 10.06
C GLU A 123 10.76 -2.78 11.21
N PHE A 124 9.50 -2.46 10.96
CA PHE A 124 8.39 -2.90 11.79
C PHE A 124 7.18 -3.14 10.89
N SER A 125 6.24 -3.93 11.38
CA SER A 125 5.04 -4.28 10.59
C SER A 125 3.79 -4.02 11.40
N ILE A 126 2.76 -3.56 10.70
CA ILE A 126 1.45 -3.32 11.27
C ILE A 126 0.39 -3.97 10.42
N GLU A 127 -0.78 -4.16 11.01
CA GLU A 127 -1.97 -4.56 10.28
C GLU A 127 -2.87 -3.33 10.18
N ASP A 128 -3.35 -3.04 8.97
CA ASP A 128 -4.25 -1.89 8.83
C ASP A 128 -5.67 -2.25 9.27
N ASN A 129 -6.59 -1.30 9.13
CA ASN A 129 -7.97 -1.48 9.58
C ASN A 129 -8.74 -2.52 8.77
N ASN A 130 -8.18 -3.00 7.67
CA ASN A 130 -8.79 -4.00 6.80
C ASN A 130 -8.08 -5.35 6.83
N GLY A 131 -7.06 -5.50 7.69
CA GLY A 131 -6.30 -6.74 7.77
C GLY A 131 -5.15 -6.84 6.79
N TYR A 132 -4.83 -5.78 6.06
CA TYR A 132 -3.66 -5.77 5.18
C TYR A 132 -2.41 -5.51 6.00
N LEU A 133 -1.32 -6.15 5.59
CA LEU A 133 -0.05 -6.00 6.29
C LEU A 133 0.81 -4.95 5.61
N LEU A 134 1.34 -4.05 6.41
CA LEU A 134 2.28 -3.03 5.97
C LEU A 134 3.59 -3.21 6.73
N THR A 135 4.69 -3.32 6.00
CA THR A 135 6.02 -3.31 6.61
C THR A 135 6.71 -2.02 6.21
N PHE A 136 7.14 -1.27 7.22
CA PHE A 136 7.93 -0.07 7.02
C PHE A 136 9.39 -0.39 7.24
N ALA A 137 10.24 0.15 6.40
CA ALA A 137 11.66 -0.18 6.42
C ALA A 137 12.53 1.03 6.15
N GLU A 138 13.62 1.13 6.88
CA GLU A 138 14.64 2.14 6.62
C GLU A 138 15.98 1.42 6.50
N ASP A 139 16.70 1.69 5.41
CA ASP A 139 18.01 1.08 5.23
C ASP A 139 19.00 1.62 6.25
N GLU A 140 19.76 0.73 6.90
CA GLU A 140 20.82 1.14 7.80
C GLU A 140 22.03 1.59 6.99
N LYS A 141 22.68 2.64 7.48
CA LYS A 141 23.85 3.21 6.79
C LYS A 141 25.14 2.74 7.44
#